data_1fd4b649e4bc49ad5dc5feb36b29a991
#
_entry.id   1fd4b649e4bc49ad5dc5feb36b29a991
#
_cell.length_a   1.000
_cell.length_b   1.000
_cell.length_c   1.000
_cell.angle_alpha   90.00
_cell.angle_beta   90.00
_cell.angle_gamma   90.00
#
_symmetry.space_group_name_H-M   'P 1'
#
loop_
_entity.id
_entity.type
_entity.pdbx_description
1 polymer ?
#
loop_
_entity_poly.entity_id
_entity_poly.type
_entity_poly.pdbx_seq_one_letter_code
_entity_poly.pdbx_strand_id
1 'polypeptide(L)'
;MDNSDIQSGKDRIQVLAALTRLRQICCHPGTFIENYHGGSGKLELLMEQLPDIIEGGHSVIIFSQFTSMLSIIADELRKSEIPYFYLVGATKPEERKKYVKEFNRGEVKVFLISLKAGGTGLNLTGADTVIHFDPWWNPAVEEQATDRAYRIGQKRKVQVIKYVTKDSIEEKIYELQKRKKVLSDSVIEADELFVNNLTKDEILELFK
;
A
#
# COMPACT_ATOMS: atom_id res chain seq x y z
N MET A 1 37.92 6.11 -6.41
CA MET A 1 36.90 5.30 -7.09
C MET A 1 35.94 6.25 -7.77
N ASP A 2 35.83 6.14 -9.08
CA ASP A 2 35.30 7.16 -9.97
C ASP A 2 33.79 7.42 -9.77
N ASN A 3 33.44 8.71 -9.85
CA ASN A 3 32.12 9.28 -9.61
C ASN A 3 31.13 9.08 -10.80
N SER A 4 31.46 8.18 -11.76
CA SER A 4 30.76 8.03 -13.05
C SER A 4 29.71 6.91 -13.13
N ASP A 5 29.55 6.04 -12.11
CA ASP A 5 28.94 4.72 -12.30
C ASP A 5 27.42 4.59 -12.07
N ILE A 6 26.70 5.65 -11.69
CA ILE A 6 25.22 5.60 -11.57
C ILE A 6 24.53 6.45 -12.66
N GLN A 7 25.23 6.80 -13.73
CA GLN A 7 24.66 7.67 -14.79
C GLN A 7 24.02 6.90 -15.97
N SER A 8 24.15 5.58 -16.04
CA SER A 8 23.48 4.83 -17.10
C SER A 8 22.04 4.50 -16.70
N GLY A 9 21.11 4.64 -17.63
CA GLY A 9 19.69 4.29 -17.37
C GLY A 9 19.53 2.82 -16.96
N LYS A 10 20.48 1.94 -17.29
CA LYS A 10 20.49 0.53 -16.87
C LYS A 10 20.74 0.37 -15.37
N ASP A 11 21.66 1.15 -14.80
CA ASP A 11 21.98 1.04 -13.36
C ASP A 11 20.81 1.52 -12.49
N ARG A 12 20.12 2.57 -12.92
CA ARG A 12 18.90 3.03 -12.24
C ARG A 12 17.80 1.96 -12.26
N ILE A 13 17.57 1.30 -13.37
CA ILE A 13 16.58 0.21 -13.49
C ILE A 13 16.93 -0.94 -12.54
N GLN A 14 18.20 -1.32 -12.43
CA GLN A 14 18.64 -2.37 -11.52
C GLN A 14 18.44 -1.98 -10.05
N VAL A 15 18.79 -0.74 -9.69
CA VAL A 15 18.54 -0.20 -8.32
C VAL A 15 17.06 -0.23 -7.99
N LEU A 16 16.19 0.23 -8.89
CA LEU A 16 14.75 0.21 -8.71
C LEU A 16 14.19 -1.20 -8.55
N ALA A 17 14.70 -2.15 -9.35
CA ALA A 17 14.32 -3.55 -9.22
C ALA A 17 14.74 -4.11 -7.86
N ALA A 18 15.96 -3.81 -7.39
CA ALA A 18 16.45 -4.23 -6.07
C ALA A 18 15.58 -3.64 -4.93
N LEU A 19 15.31 -2.33 -4.97
CA LEU A 19 14.45 -1.67 -4.00
C LEU A 19 13.03 -2.27 -3.99
N THR A 20 12.49 -2.58 -5.16
CA THR A 20 11.17 -3.22 -5.26
C THR A 20 11.18 -4.60 -4.60
N ARG A 21 12.25 -5.40 -4.79
CA ARG A 21 12.41 -6.71 -4.16
C ARG A 21 12.54 -6.62 -2.65
N LEU A 22 13.34 -5.69 -2.14
CA LEU A 22 13.46 -5.46 -0.70
C LEU A 22 12.11 -5.09 -0.08
N ARG A 23 11.33 -4.24 -0.72
CA ARG A 23 9.98 -3.87 -0.25
C ARG A 23 9.01 -5.05 -0.28
N GLN A 24 9.08 -5.90 -1.32
CA GLN A 24 8.29 -7.12 -1.37
C GLN A 24 8.61 -8.05 -0.19
N ILE A 25 9.90 -8.23 0.12
CA ILE A 25 10.35 -9.05 1.26
C ILE A 25 9.84 -8.46 2.59
N CYS A 26 9.86 -7.12 2.76
CA CYS A 26 9.32 -6.44 3.94
C CYS A 26 7.81 -6.67 4.10
N CYS A 27 7.06 -6.79 3.01
CA CYS A 27 5.63 -7.12 3.06
C CYS A 27 5.43 -8.59 3.46
N HIS A 28 5.97 -9.49 2.66
CA HIS A 28 5.94 -10.94 2.89
C HIS A 28 6.93 -11.61 1.94
N PRO A 29 7.88 -12.44 2.41
CA PRO A 29 8.85 -13.08 1.53
C PRO A 29 8.23 -13.91 0.40
N GLY A 30 7.05 -14.51 0.61
CA GLY A 30 6.30 -15.25 -0.40
C GLY A 30 5.80 -14.41 -1.58
N THR A 31 5.90 -13.08 -1.53
CA THR A 31 5.63 -12.21 -2.71
C THR A 31 6.72 -12.33 -3.78
N PHE A 32 7.88 -12.87 -3.40
CA PHE A 32 9.07 -12.96 -4.24
C PHE A 32 9.72 -14.36 -4.23
N ILE A 33 9.69 -15.05 -3.07
CA ILE A 33 10.31 -16.39 -2.91
C ILE A 33 9.23 -17.43 -3.20
N GLU A 34 9.45 -18.24 -4.23
CA GLU A 34 8.57 -19.36 -4.55
C GLU A 34 8.58 -20.40 -3.42
N ASN A 35 7.42 -21.00 -3.16
CA ASN A 35 7.22 -22.01 -2.12
C ASN A 35 7.70 -21.57 -0.70
N TYR A 36 7.57 -20.28 -0.40
CA TYR A 36 7.83 -19.78 0.94
C TYR A 36 6.71 -20.21 1.89
N HIS A 37 7.08 -20.90 2.97
CA HIS A 37 6.16 -21.43 3.98
C HIS A 37 6.28 -20.72 5.34
N GLY A 38 7.07 -19.67 5.43
CA GLY A 38 7.21 -18.87 6.65
C GLY A 38 6.13 -17.81 6.79
N GLY A 39 6.08 -17.17 7.96
CA GLY A 39 5.20 -16.05 8.25
C GLY A 39 5.77 -14.69 7.81
N SER A 40 5.02 -13.66 8.13
CA SER A 40 5.41 -12.26 8.00
C SER A 40 4.80 -11.48 9.16
N GLY A 41 5.64 -10.78 9.94
CA GLY A 41 5.16 -10.00 11.09
C GLY A 41 4.08 -8.98 10.73
N LYS A 42 4.11 -8.41 9.52
CA LYS A 42 3.04 -7.51 9.04
C LYS A 42 1.72 -8.25 8.82
N LEU A 43 1.78 -9.44 8.23
CA LEU A 43 0.59 -10.23 7.97
C LEU A 43 -0.01 -10.75 9.29
N GLU A 44 0.84 -11.22 10.19
CA GLU A 44 0.45 -11.65 11.53
C GLU A 44 -0.23 -10.52 12.30
N LEU A 45 0.38 -9.31 12.31
CA LEU A 45 -0.20 -8.12 12.93
C LEU A 45 -1.55 -7.74 12.31
N LEU A 46 -1.69 -7.82 10.98
CA LEU A 46 -2.95 -7.55 10.31
C LEU A 46 -4.03 -8.53 10.76
N MET A 47 -3.71 -9.83 10.76
CA MET A 47 -4.67 -10.89 11.11
C MET A 47 -5.04 -10.87 12.60
N GLU A 48 -4.15 -10.37 13.47
CA GLU A 48 -4.43 -10.12 14.88
C GLU A 48 -5.37 -8.93 15.08
N GLN A 49 -5.15 -7.81 14.40
CA GLN A 49 -5.91 -6.58 14.59
C GLN A 49 -7.28 -6.57 13.88
N LEU A 50 -7.38 -7.29 12.76
CA LEU A 50 -8.55 -7.20 11.89
C LEU A 50 -9.86 -7.68 12.55
N PRO A 51 -9.90 -8.78 13.32
CA PRO A 51 -11.09 -9.18 14.06
C PRO A 51 -11.59 -8.08 15.00
N ASP A 52 -10.71 -7.47 15.79
CA ASP A 52 -11.07 -6.41 16.74
C ASP A 52 -11.66 -5.19 16.02
N ILE A 53 -11.11 -4.81 14.86
CA ILE A 53 -11.64 -3.73 14.02
C ILE A 53 -13.07 -4.07 13.56
N ILE A 54 -13.29 -5.29 13.08
CA ILE A 54 -14.58 -5.74 12.54
C ILE A 54 -15.62 -5.85 13.67
N GLU A 55 -15.25 -6.45 14.80
CA GLU A 55 -16.12 -6.61 15.99
C GLU A 55 -16.46 -5.26 16.62
N GLY A 56 -15.54 -4.30 16.55
CA GLY A 56 -15.79 -2.90 16.90
C GLY A 56 -16.80 -2.18 16.00
N GLY A 57 -17.33 -2.86 14.96
CA GLY A 57 -18.32 -2.33 14.03
C GLY A 57 -17.71 -1.43 12.94
N HIS A 58 -16.37 -1.46 12.77
CA HIS A 58 -15.64 -0.70 11.77
C HIS A 58 -15.61 -1.43 10.43
N SER A 59 -15.40 -0.66 9.35
CA SER A 59 -15.17 -1.19 8.01
C SER A 59 -13.82 -0.70 7.51
N VAL A 60 -13.00 -1.61 6.99
CA VAL A 60 -11.61 -1.36 6.69
C VAL A 60 -11.31 -1.49 5.19
N ILE A 61 -10.53 -0.55 4.67
CA ILE A 61 -9.88 -0.66 3.37
C ILE A 61 -8.41 -0.97 3.61
N ILE A 62 -7.90 -1.98 2.93
CA ILE A 62 -6.49 -2.36 2.96
C ILE A 62 -5.90 -2.09 1.58
N PHE A 63 -4.98 -1.14 1.52
CA PHE A 63 -4.24 -0.80 0.32
C PHE A 63 -2.87 -1.48 0.31
N SER A 64 -2.49 -2.04 -0.83
CA SER A 64 -1.12 -2.42 -1.14
C SER A 64 -0.80 -2.11 -2.60
N GLN A 65 0.46 -1.76 -2.88
CA GLN A 65 0.94 -1.65 -4.25
C GLN A 65 1.14 -3.01 -4.90
N PHE A 66 1.41 -4.05 -4.10
CA PHE A 66 1.69 -5.41 -4.57
C PHE A 66 0.41 -6.24 -4.62
N THR A 67 -0.05 -6.57 -5.82
CA THR A 67 -1.20 -7.46 -5.99
C THR A 67 -0.93 -8.86 -5.47
N SER A 68 0.33 -9.32 -5.52
CA SER A 68 0.77 -10.57 -4.88
C SER A 68 0.56 -10.55 -3.37
N MET A 69 0.83 -9.41 -2.70
CA MET A 69 0.56 -9.28 -1.27
C MET A 69 -0.94 -9.29 -0.98
N LEU A 70 -1.74 -8.57 -1.77
CA LEU A 70 -3.20 -8.61 -1.63
C LEU A 70 -3.77 -10.04 -1.83
N SER A 71 -3.16 -10.84 -2.71
CA SER A 71 -3.53 -12.25 -2.88
C SER A 71 -3.23 -13.06 -1.63
N ILE A 72 -2.07 -12.87 -1.02
CA ILE A 72 -1.69 -13.53 0.25
C ILE A 72 -2.66 -13.15 1.37
N ILE A 73 -2.98 -11.86 1.52
CA ILE A 73 -3.98 -11.40 2.50
C ILE A 73 -5.35 -12.04 2.21
N ALA A 74 -5.77 -12.09 0.95
CA ALA A 74 -7.03 -12.70 0.54
C ALA A 74 -7.11 -14.19 0.91
N ASP A 75 -5.99 -14.91 0.79
CA ASP A 75 -5.90 -16.31 1.15
C ASP A 75 -6.04 -16.51 2.67
N GLU A 76 -5.41 -15.66 3.48
CA GLU A 76 -5.55 -15.72 4.95
C GLU A 76 -6.97 -15.32 5.39
N LEU A 77 -7.57 -14.29 4.80
CA LEU A 77 -8.96 -13.92 5.09
C LEU A 77 -9.94 -15.07 4.76
N ARG A 78 -9.67 -15.80 3.65
CA ARG A 78 -10.49 -16.96 3.27
C ARG A 78 -10.35 -18.11 4.27
N LYS A 79 -9.13 -18.39 4.74
CA LYS A 79 -8.88 -19.40 5.79
C LYS A 79 -9.56 -19.05 7.11
N SER A 80 -9.64 -17.76 7.42
CA SER A 80 -10.29 -17.24 8.64
C SER A 80 -11.80 -16.98 8.45
N GLU A 81 -12.38 -17.34 7.30
CA GLU A 81 -13.80 -17.15 6.95
C GLU A 81 -14.26 -15.68 7.04
N ILE A 82 -13.34 -14.72 6.88
CA ILE A 82 -13.64 -13.29 6.88
C ILE A 82 -14.04 -12.85 5.46
N PRO A 83 -15.29 -12.38 5.23
CA PRO A 83 -15.73 -11.91 3.93
C PRO A 83 -14.98 -10.64 3.51
N TYR A 84 -14.59 -10.56 2.25
CA TYR A 84 -13.89 -9.39 1.70
C TYR A 84 -14.26 -9.13 0.24
N PHE A 85 -14.11 -7.88 -0.20
CA PHE A 85 -14.03 -7.54 -1.61
C PHE A 85 -12.58 -7.40 -2.05
N TYR A 86 -12.31 -7.73 -3.31
CA TYR A 86 -10.98 -7.68 -3.90
C TYR A 86 -11.01 -6.87 -5.20
N LEU A 87 -10.28 -5.75 -5.26
CA LEU A 87 -10.28 -4.84 -6.38
C LEU A 87 -8.87 -4.54 -6.85
N VAL A 88 -8.59 -4.93 -8.09
CA VAL A 88 -7.30 -4.69 -8.78
C VAL A 88 -7.56 -4.08 -10.16
N GLY A 89 -6.51 -3.73 -10.88
CA GLY A 89 -6.63 -3.12 -12.20
C GLY A 89 -7.46 -3.93 -13.21
N ALA A 90 -7.40 -5.27 -13.11
CA ALA A 90 -8.14 -6.19 -13.99
C ALA A 90 -9.63 -6.36 -13.62
N THR A 91 -10.10 -5.83 -12.49
CA THR A 91 -11.52 -5.93 -12.06
C THR A 91 -12.41 -5.15 -13.03
N LYS A 92 -13.44 -5.82 -13.55
CA LYS A 92 -14.38 -5.25 -14.53
C LYS A 92 -15.16 -4.06 -13.95
N PRO A 93 -15.52 -3.05 -14.76
CA PRO A 93 -16.21 -1.85 -14.29
C PRO A 93 -17.54 -2.14 -13.55
N GLU A 94 -18.32 -3.14 -14.00
CA GLU A 94 -19.58 -3.54 -13.37
C GLU A 94 -19.37 -4.13 -11.99
N GLU A 95 -18.39 -5.02 -11.84
CA GLU A 95 -18.02 -5.63 -10.57
C GLU A 95 -17.50 -4.56 -9.61
N ARG A 96 -16.68 -3.64 -10.09
CA ARG A 96 -16.17 -2.51 -9.31
C ARG A 96 -17.31 -1.67 -8.72
N LYS A 97 -18.31 -1.32 -9.54
CA LYS A 97 -19.50 -0.58 -9.08
C LYS A 97 -20.30 -1.35 -8.05
N LYS A 98 -20.47 -2.66 -8.28
CA LYS A 98 -21.18 -3.56 -7.36
C LYS A 98 -20.47 -3.61 -6.00
N TYR A 99 -19.17 -3.90 -5.97
CA TYR A 99 -18.38 -3.99 -4.73
C TYR A 99 -18.43 -2.69 -3.92
N VAL A 100 -18.25 -1.54 -4.58
CA VAL A 100 -18.34 -0.23 -3.91
C VAL A 100 -19.71 0.00 -3.28
N LYS A 101 -20.79 -0.36 -3.99
CA LYS A 101 -22.16 -0.20 -3.50
C LYS A 101 -22.44 -1.09 -2.29
N GLU A 102 -22.07 -2.37 -2.35
CA GLU A 102 -22.28 -3.35 -1.28
C GLU A 102 -21.40 -3.03 -0.07
N PHE A 103 -20.15 -2.63 -0.28
CA PHE A 103 -19.25 -2.19 0.77
C PHE A 103 -19.79 -0.95 1.53
N ASN A 104 -20.27 0.06 0.80
CA ASN A 104 -20.84 1.26 1.41
C ASN A 104 -22.13 0.99 2.17
N ARG A 105 -22.81 -0.14 1.92
CA ARG A 105 -23.97 -0.61 2.71
C ARG A 105 -23.55 -1.40 3.95
N GLY A 106 -22.27 -1.73 4.08
CA GLY A 106 -21.75 -2.50 5.20
C GLY A 106 -22.02 -4.00 5.11
N GLU A 107 -22.35 -4.52 3.92
CA GLU A 107 -22.59 -5.96 3.69
C GLU A 107 -21.29 -6.76 3.87
N VAL A 108 -20.16 -6.16 3.56
CA VAL A 108 -18.81 -6.70 3.78
C VAL A 108 -17.97 -5.63 4.48
N LYS A 109 -17.15 -6.03 5.45
CA LYS A 109 -16.38 -5.11 6.29
C LYS A 109 -14.94 -4.89 5.81
N VAL A 110 -14.42 -5.75 4.94
CA VAL A 110 -13.04 -5.70 4.46
C VAL A 110 -13.00 -5.48 2.95
N PHE A 111 -12.19 -4.51 2.52
CA PHE A 111 -11.99 -4.24 1.10
C PHE A 111 -10.49 -4.19 0.79
N LEU A 112 -10.01 -5.17 0.04
CA LEU A 112 -8.62 -5.22 -0.47
C LEU A 112 -8.55 -4.48 -1.80
N ILE A 113 -7.69 -3.47 -1.89
CA ILE A 113 -7.60 -2.62 -3.09
C ILE A 113 -6.14 -2.42 -3.47
N SER A 114 -5.80 -2.68 -4.74
CA SER A 114 -4.48 -2.28 -5.22
C SER A 114 -4.40 -0.76 -5.33
N LEU A 115 -3.27 -0.19 -4.91
CA LEU A 115 -3.10 1.25 -4.83
C LEU A 115 -3.36 1.95 -6.18
N LYS A 116 -2.89 1.34 -7.28
CA LYS A 116 -3.16 1.83 -8.65
C LYS A 116 -4.65 1.82 -9.01
N ALA A 117 -5.39 0.80 -8.59
CA ALA A 117 -6.84 0.72 -8.86
C ALA A 117 -7.64 1.67 -7.95
N GLY A 118 -7.15 1.95 -6.74
CA GLY A 118 -7.71 2.94 -5.82
C GLY A 118 -7.69 4.36 -6.36
N GLY A 119 -6.75 4.72 -7.23
CA GLY A 119 -6.65 6.04 -7.88
C GLY A 119 -7.82 6.42 -8.78
N THR A 120 -8.74 5.52 -9.13
CA THR A 120 -9.81 5.68 -10.14
C THR A 120 -11.15 6.20 -9.58
N GLY A 121 -11.15 7.27 -8.79
CA GLY A 121 -12.39 7.99 -8.45
C GLY A 121 -13.42 7.24 -7.59
N LEU A 122 -13.04 6.17 -6.92
CA LEU A 122 -13.93 5.39 -6.06
C LEU A 122 -14.48 6.25 -4.90
N ASN A 123 -15.72 6.02 -4.52
CA ASN A 123 -16.33 6.63 -3.34
C ASN A 123 -16.57 5.52 -2.29
N LEU A 124 -15.72 5.47 -1.26
CA LEU A 124 -15.68 4.38 -0.27
C LEU A 124 -16.03 4.89 1.14
N THR A 125 -17.09 5.69 1.22
CA THR A 125 -17.57 6.29 2.47
C THR A 125 -18.11 5.29 3.49
N GLY A 126 -18.21 4.02 3.13
CA GLY A 126 -18.51 2.94 4.06
C GLY A 126 -17.35 2.60 5.01
N ALA A 127 -16.09 2.97 4.64
CA ALA A 127 -14.92 2.72 5.48
C ALA A 127 -14.69 3.85 6.48
N ASP A 128 -14.35 3.49 7.69
CA ASP A 128 -13.83 4.39 8.72
C ASP A 128 -12.42 4.01 9.19
N THR A 129 -11.85 2.96 8.60
CA THR A 129 -10.46 2.56 8.81
C THR A 129 -9.77 2.33 7.46
N VAL A 130 -8.59 2.88 7.30
CA VAL A 130 -7.73 2.72 6.12
C VAL A 130 -6.39 2.20 6.57
N ILE A 131 -5.96 1.06 6.02
CA ILE A 131 -4.65 0.47 6.28
C ILE A 131 -3.82 0.54 4.99
N HIS A 132 -2.69 1.24 5.05
CA HIS A 132 -1.64 1.15 4.05
C HIS A 132 -0.68 0.04 4.48
N PHE A 133 -0.76 -1.12 3.82
CA PHE A 133 0.03 -2.29 4.18
C PHE A 133 1.51 -2.14 3.87
N ASP A 134 1.83 -1.36 2.85
CA ASP A 134 3.19 -0.99 2.45
C ASP A 134 3.26 0.50 2.11
N PRO A 135 4.37 1.20 2.48
CA PRO A 135 4.53 2.61 2.16
C PRO A 135 4.76 2.79 0.65
N TRP A 136 4.15 3.82 0.07
CA TRP A 136 4.38 4.20 -1.32
C TRP A 136 5.50 5.24 -1.42
N TRP A 137 6.17 5.29 -2.55
CA TRP A 137 7.22 6.28 -2.79
C TRP A 137 6.71 7.71 -2.65
N ASN A 138 5.56 7.99 -3.27
CA ASN A 138 4.93 9.29 -3.28
C ASN A 138 3.80 9.36 -2.25
N PRO A 139 3.92 10.15 -1.17
CA PRO A 139 2.89 10.28 -0.14
C PRO A 139 1.57 10.82 -0.67
N ALA A 140 1.57 11.63 -1.76
CA ALA A 140 0.35 12.15 -2.35
C ALA A 140 -0.57 11.06 -2.93
N VAL A 141 0.00 9.95 -3.41
CA VAL A 141 -0.78 8.80 -3.88
C VAL A 141 -1.46 8.07 -2.72
N GLU A 142 -0.80 7.96 -1.57
CA GLU A 142 -1.41 7.40 -0.36
C GLU A 142 -2.52 8.32 0.16
N GLU A 143 -2.30 9.62 0.20
CA GLU A 143 -3.31 10.61 0.57
C GLU A 143 -4.51 10.54 -0.37
N GLN A 144 -4.29 10.49 -1.68
CA GLN A 144 -5.35 10.32 -2.66
C GLN A 144 -6.15 9.02 -2.45
N ALA A 145 -5.48 7.91 -2.09
CA ALA A 145 -6.15 6.66 -1.78
C ALA A 145 -6.98 6.79 -0.49
N THR A 146 -6.44 7.42 0.54
CA THR A 146 -7.13 7.71 1.80
C THR A 146 -8.36 8.59 1.59
N ASP A 147 -8.29 9.57 0.71
CA ASP A 147 -9.40 10.47 0.35
C ASP A 147 -10.60 9.74 -0.27
N ARG A 148 -10.47 8.47 -0.64
CA ARG A 148 -11.62 7.65 -1.07
C ARG A 148 -12.58 7.34 0.06
N ALA A 149 -12.06 7.22 1.29
CA ALA A 149 -12.85 7.09 2.51
C ALA A 149 -13.27 8.48 3.07
N TYR A 150 -12.43 9.49 2.86
CA TYR A 150 -12.60 10.86 3.34
C TYR A 150 -13.40 11.73 2.37
N ARG A 151 -14.64 11.35 2.06
CA ARG A 151 -15.49 12.09 1.10
C ARG A 151 -16.78 12.58 1.72
N ILE A 152 -17.44 13.52 0.99
CA ILE A 152 -18.79 13.97 1.32
C ILE A 152 -19.70 12.75 1.45
N GLY A 153 -20.34 12.59 2.61
CA GLY A 153 -21.13 11.41 2.98
C GLY A 153 -20.50 10.53 4.06
N GLN A 154 -19.21 10.71 4.37
CA GLN A 154 -18.57 10.06 5.53
C GLN A 154 -19.11 10.67 6.83
N LYS A 155 -19.64 9.82 7.70
CA LYS A 155 -20.25 10.21 8.99
C LYS A 155 -19.35 9.91 10.19
N ARG A 156 -18.29 9.16 10.00
CA ARG A 156 -17.37 8.75 11.06
C ARG A 156 -15.98 9.36 10.84
N LYS A 157 -15.22 9.51 11.93
CA LYS A 157 -13.81 9.87 11.82
C LYS A 157 -13.06 8.72 11.18
N VAL A 158 -12.31 8.99 10.13
CA VAL A 158 -11.48 7.98 9.45
C VAL A 158 -10.14 7.84 10.17
N GLN A 159 -9.82 6.62 10.58
CA GLN A 159 -8.51 6.27 11.11
C GLN A 159 -7.63 5.78 9.97
N VAL A 160 -6.39 6.27 9.91
CA VAL A 160 -5.39 5.84 8.91
C VAL A 160 -4.24 5.17 9.63
N ILE A 161 -3.96 3.93 9.26
CA ILE A 161 -2.89 3.10 9.82
C ILE A 161 -1.89 2.80 8.71
N LYS A 162 -0.61 2.99 8.97
CA LYS A 162 0.47 2.65 8.03
C LYS A 162 1.36 1.59 8.66
N TYR A 163 1.51 0.46 7.98
CA TYR A 163 2.44 -0.58 8.40
C TYR A 163 3.81 -0.32 7.80
N VAL A 164 4.81 -0.22 8.66
CA VAL A 164 6.20 0.01 8.29
C VAL A 164 7.08 -0.99 9.04
N THR A 165 7.86 -1.77 8.32
CA THR A 165 8.81 -2.70 8.91
C THR A 165 10.00 -1.89 9.47
N LYS A 166 10.25 -2.03 10.78
CA LYS A 166 11.33 -1.35 11.48
C LYS A 166 12.70 -1.84 10.99
N ASP A 167 13.69 -0.98 11.02
CA ASP A 167 15.09 -1.26 10.62
C ASP A 167 15.19 -1.84 9.19
N SER A 168 14.35 -1.33 8.29
CA SER A 168 14.24 -1.80 6.91
C SER A 168 14.19 -0.68 5.88
N ILE A 169 14.20 -1.08 4.61
CA ILE A 169 14.00 -0.15 3.48
C ILE A 169 12.70 0.65 3.57
N GLU A 170 11.64 0.08 4.16
CA GLU A 170 10.37 0.79 4.29
C GLU A 170 10.43 1.94 5.27
N GLU A 171 11.14 1.77 6.38
CA GLU A 171 11.36 2.86 7.34
C GLU A 171 12.13 4.02 6.70
N LYS A 172 13.18 3.70 5.94
CA LYS A 172 13.97 4.70 5.20
C LYS A 172 13.14 5.43 4.14
N ILE A 173 12.30 4.72 3.41
CA ILE A 173 11.36 5.33 2.46
C ILE A 173 10.39 6.26 3.20
N TYR A 174 9.84 5.83 4.32
CA TYR A 174 8.91 6.63 5.11
C TYR A 174 9.56 7.91 5.67
N GLU A 175 10.80 7.83 6.12
CA GLU A 175 11.56 9.01 6.54
C GLU A 175 11.87 9.95 5.38
N LEU A 176 12.22 9.40 4.22
CA LEU A 176 12.44 10.18 3.00
C LEU A 176 11.17 10.92 2.57
N GLN A 177 10.02 10.25 2.63
CA GLN A 177 8.71 10.86 2.38
C GLN A 177 8.46 12.06 3.33
N LYS A 178 8.71 11.89 4.63
CA LYS A 178 8.53 12.95 5.62
C LYS A 178 9.41 14.17 5.30
N ARG A 179 10.67 13.93 4.97
CA ARG A 179 11.62 15.00 4.58
C ARG A 179 11.14 15.75 3.33
N LYS A 180 10.72 15.04 2.30
CA LYS A 180 10.23 15.64 1.04
C LYS A 180 8.90 16.37 1.19
N LYS A 181 7.99 15.89 2.03
CA LYS A 181 6.71 16.56 2.31
C LYS A 181 6.90 17.95 2.91
N VAL A 182 7.91 18.12 3.77
CA VAL A 182 8.24 19.43 4.38
C VAL A 182 8.77 20.43 3.33
N LEU A 183 9.35 19.94 2.24
CA LEU A 183 9.99 20.76 1.21
C LEU A 183 9.08 21.07 0.01
N SER A 184 7.97 20.36 -0.15
CA SER A 184 7.12 20.46 -1.36
C SER A 184 5.64 20.25 -1.02
N ASP A 185 4.93 21.35 -0.78
CA ASP A 185 3.47 21.34 -0.57
C ASP A 185 2.63 21.18 -1.86
N SER A 186 3.23 20.95 -3.05
CA SER A 186 2.47 21.25 -4.28
C SER A 186 2.68 20.36 -5.51
N VAL A 187 3.43 19.27 -5.51
CA VAL A 187 3.62 18.51 -6.76
C VAL A 187 3.21 17.03 -6.59
N ILE A 188 2.05 16.67 -7.18
CA ILE A 188 1.68 15.28 -7.47
C ILE A 188 2.55 14.82 -8.65
N GLU A 189 3.75 14.35 -8.35
CA GLU A 189 4.61 13.72 -9.35
C GLU A 189 4.18 12.27 -9.59
N ALA A 190 4.21 11.82 -10.84
CA ALA A 190 4.04 10.40 -11.13
C ALA A 190 5.14 9.59 -10.44
N ASP A 191 4.82 8.37 -9.99
CA ASP A 191 5.74 7.51 -9.22
C ASP A 191 7.11 7.32 -9.88
N GLU A 192 7.14 7.18 -11.20
CA GLU A 192 8.39 7.09 -11.97
C GLU A 192 9.23 8.37 -11.86
N LEU A 193 8.58 9.54 -11.79
CA LEU A 193 9.26 10.81 -11.61
C LEU A 193 9.83 10.95 -10.20
N PHE A 194 9.12 10.52 -9.16
CA PHE A 194 9.62 10.58 -7.78
C PHE A 194 10.94 9.82 -7.63
N VAL A 195 10.99 8.59 -8.13
CA VAL A 195 12.20 7.74 -8.04
C VAL A 195 13.30 8.24 -8.98
N ASN A 196 12.93 8.74 -10.17
CA ASN A 196 13.90 9.32 -11.10
C ASN A 196 14.51 10.63 -10.57
N ASN A 197 13.85 11.32 -9.64
CA ASN A 197 14.33 12.53 -9.00
C ASN A 197 15.11 12.26 -7.70
N LEU A 198 15.32 11.00 -7.31
CA LEU A 198 16.21 10.67 -6.21
C LEU A 198 17.65 10.97 -6.60
N THR A 199 18.34 11.72 -5.72
CA THR A 199 19.77 11.95 -5.85
C THR A 199 20.56 10.67 -5.57
N LYS A 200 21.81 10.61 -6.01
CA LYS A 200 22.71 9.49 -5.71
C LYS A 200 22.83 9.25 -4.21
N ASP A 201 22.94 10.32 -3.42
CA ASP A 201 23.09 10.23 -1.98
C ASP A 201 21.82 9.68 -1.31
N GLU A 202 20.62 10.11 -1.75
CA GLU A 202 19.36 9.57 -1.28
C GLU A 202 19.23 8.07 -1.59
N ILE A 203 19.65 7.64 -2.79
CA ILE A 203 19.67 6.21 -3.16
C ILE A 203 20.63 5.44 -2.25
N LEU A 204 21.83 5.95 -2.01
CA LEU A 204 22.82 5.31 -1.14
C LEU A 204 22.34 5.22 0.31
N GLU A 205 21.63 6.23 0.81
CA GLU A 205 21.01 6.19 2.15
C GLU A 205 19.98 5.06 2.29
N LEU A 206 19.25 4.73 1.22
CA LEU A 206 18.28 3.63 1.24
C LEU A 206 18.92 2.24 1.44
N PHE A 207 20.20 2.08 1.10
CA PHE A 207 20.94 0.82 1.22
C PHE A 207 21.86 0.73 2.44
N LYS A 208 22.02 1.79 3.23
CA LYS A 208 22.77 1.79 4.50
C LYS A 208 21.91 1.27 5.64
#